data_f9051dc377f0517a42aa0bf76d7ee86b
#
_entry.id   f9051dc377f0517a42aa0bf76d7ee86b
#
_cell.length_a   1.000
_cell.length_b   1.000
_cell.length_c   1.000
_cell.angle_alpha   90.00
_cell.angle_beta   90.00
_cell.angle_gamma   90.00
#
_symmetry.space_group_name_H-M   'P 1'
#
loop_
_entity.id
_entity.type
_entity.pdbx_description
1 polymer ?
#
loop_
_entity_poly.entity_id
_entity_poly.type
_entity_poly.pdbx_seq_one_letter_code
_entity_poly.pdbx_strand_id
1 'polypeptide(L)'
;MGQKVHPYGFRLGVIKTWNSKWFEDKAYAKWLHEDIRIRRAVKDYLMNANTASIEVERAANKAKVIVYTARPGMVIGKGGKGIEILKSGNVGTAAKGETVFPGVQSFTDNEVFIDVQEIRKAETAAQLVAENIATQLERRVAFRRAMKKALSTAMKFGAKGIRVRCSGRLGGRRRGA
;
A
#
# COMPACT_ATOMS: atom_id res chain seq x y z
N MET A 1 14.86 -17.21 -21.65
CA MET A 1 14.53 -17.11 -20.22
C MET A 1 13.24 -17.88 -19.95
N GLY A 2 13.21 -18.74 -18.92
CA GLY A 2 12.01 -19.53 -18.61
C GLY A 2 10.85 -18.68 -18.13
N GLN A 3 9.64 -19.05 -18.50
CA GLN A 3 8.41 -18.44 -17.99
C GLN A 3 8.24 -18.78 -16.51
N LYS A 4 7.79 -17.79 -15.71
CA LYS A 4 7.60 -17.96 -14.27
C LYS A 4 6.22 -17.45 -13.87
N VAL A 5 5.56 -18.23 -13.01
CA VAL A 5 4.27 -17.81 -12.41
C VAL A 5 4.52 -16.68 -11.41
N HIS A 6 3.60 -15.73 -11.37
CA HIS A 6 3.66 -14.66 -10.37
C HIS A 6 3.57 -15.26 -8.96
N PRO A 7 4.46 -14.91 -8.02
CA PRO A 7 4.53 -15.58 -6.69
C PRO A 7 3.24 -15.43 -5.88
N TYR A 8 2.55 -14.31 -6.00
CA TYR A 8 1.26 -14.11 -5.34
C TYR A 8 0.17 -15.00 -5.94
N GLY A 9 0.08 -15.04 -7.29
CA GLY A 9 -0.88 -15.89 -8.00
C GLY A 9 -0.70 -17.37 -7.70
N PHE A 10 0.54 -17.83 -7.58
CA PHE A 10 0.85 -19.21 -7.19
C PHE A 10 0.33 -19.60 -5.79
N ARG A 11 0.11 -18.63 -4.91
CA ARG A 11 -0.34 -18.84 -3.53
C ARG A 11 -1.82 -18.53 -3.31
N LEU A 12 -2.51 -18.03 -4.32
CA LEU A 12 -3.94 -17.75 -4.22
C LEU A 12 -4.72 -19.06 -4.00
N GLY A 13 -5.70 -19.01 -3.11
CA GLY A 13 -6.51 -20.17 -2.74
C GLY A 13 -5.85 -21.13 -1.75
N VAL A 14 -4.56 -21.01 -1.46
CA VAL A 14 -3.84 -21.84 -0.48
C VAL A 14 -3.52 -21.04 0.78
N ILE A 15 -2.65 -20.01 0.66
CA ILE A 15 -2.21 -19.19 1.79
C ILE A 15 -2.46 -17.69 1.59
N LYS A 16 -2.93 -17.30 0.40
CA LYS A 16 -3.29 -15.93 0.06
C LYS A 16 -4.69 -15.87 -0.49
N THR A 17 -5.38 -14.76 -0.23
CA THR A 17 -6.69 -14.44 -0.76
C THR A 17 -6.57 -13.27 -1.75
N TRP A 18 -7.65 -13.00 -2.46
CA TRP A 18 -7.74 -11.86 -3.37
C TRP A 18 -7.80 -10.54 -2.60
N ASN A 19 -7.24 -9.49 -3.19
CA ASN A 19 -7.35 -8.14 -2.64
C ASN A 19 -8.71 -7.48 -2.90
N SER A 20 -9.48 -8.01 -3.83
CA SER A 20 -10.88 -7.67 -4.07
C SER A 20 -11.72 -8.91 -3.80
N LYS A 21 -12.67 -8.78 -2.87
CA LYS A 21 -13.53 -9.89 -2.40
C LYS A 21 -14.98 -9.54 -2.71
N TRP A 22 -15.43 -9.91 -3.89
CA TRP A 22 -16.80 -9.75 -4.37
C TRP A 22 -17.06 -10.62 -5.59
N PHE A 23 -18.33 -10.81 -5.90
CA PHE A 23 -18.79 -11.50 -7.09
C PHE A 23 -19.80 -10.61 -7.83
N GLU A 24 -19.62 -10.44 -9.13
CA GLU A 24 -20.51 -9.70 -10.00
C GLU A 24 -20.33 -10.17 -11.45
N ASP A 25 -21.42 -10.51 -12.14
CA ASP A 25 -21.38 -10.96 -13.53
C ASP A 25 -21.47 -9.80 -14.53
N LYS A 26 -22.45 -8.92 -14.33
CA LYS A 26 -22.80 -7.89 -15.33
C LYS A 26 -21.90 -6.65 -15.23
N ALA A 27 -21.59 -6.21 -14.01
CA ALA A 27 -20.83 -4.99 -13.75
C ALA A 27 -19.36 -5.27 -13.39
N TYR A 28 -18.85 -6.47 -13.67
CA TYR A 28 -17.49 -6.91 -13.30
C TYR A 28 -16.40 -5.90 -13.71
N ALA A 29 -16.40 -5.48 -14.98
CA ALA A 29 -15.38 -4.54 -15.49
C ALA A 29 -15.44 -3.18 -14.77
N LYS A 30 -16.65 -2.65 -14.53
CA LYS A 30 -16.86 -1.39 -13.82
C LYS A 30 -16.27 -1.47 -12.41
N TRP A 31 -16.65 -2.47 -11.64
CA TRP A 31 -16.19 -2.65 -10.26
C TRP A 31 -14.68 -2.90 -10.14
N LEU A 32 -14.13 -3.66 -11.09
CA LEU A 32 -12.67 -3.88 -11.14
C LEU A 32 -11.90 -2.58 -11.35
N HIS A 33 -12.35 -1.74 -12.27
CA HIS A 33 -11.71 -0.45 -12.54
C HIS A 33 -11.87 0.52 -11.36
N GLU A 34 -13.02 0.54 -10.70
CA GLU A 34 -13.23 1.31 -9.47
C GLU A 34 -12.25 0.87 -8.38
N ASP A 35 -12.13 -0.42 -8.11
CA ASP A 35 -11.22 -0.96 -7.10
C ASP A 35 -9.75 -0.62 -7.38
N ILE A 36 -9.34 -0.66 -8.65
CA ILE A 36 -7.98 -0.28 -9.05
C ILE A 36 -7.74 1.21 -8.77
N ARG A 37 -8.71 2.07 -9.10
CA ARG A 37 -8.63 3.52 -8.83
C ARG A 37 -8.60 3.81 -7.35
N ILE A 38 -9.48 3.19 -6.56
CA ILE A 38 -9.53 3.34 -5.10
C ILE A 38 -8.20 2.94 -4.49
N ARG A 39 -7.68 1.76 -4.80
CA ARG A 39 -6.39 1.29 -4.25
C ARG A 39 -5.23 2.21 -4.58
N ARG A 40 -5.16 2.71 -5.81
CA ARG A 40 -4.10 3.66 -6.20
C ARG A 40 -4.24 4.97 -5.44
N ALA A 41 -5.40 5.59 -5.49
CA ALA A 41 -5.65 6.88 -4.86
C ALA A 41 -5.41 6.84 -3.34
N VAL A 42 -5.91 5.81 -2.65
CA VAL A 42 -5.68 5.62 -1.21
C VAL A 42 -4.19 5.39 -0.91
N LYS A 43 -3.50 4.59 -1.73
CA LYS A 43 -2.07 4.34 -1.54
C LYS A 43 -1.24 5.62 -1.73
N ASP A 44 -1.54 6.40 -2.75
CA ASP A 44 -0.85 7.66 -3.05
C ASP A 44 -1.06 8.68 -1.93
N TYR A 45 -2.30 8.79 -1.41
CA TYR A 45 -2.60 9.65 -0.28
C TYR A 45 -1.90 9.21 1.01
N LEU A 46 -1.82 7.90 1.26
CA LEU A 46 -1.25 7.31 2.46
C LEU A 46 0.23 6.92 2.33
N MET A 47 1.01 7.53 1.44
CA MET A 47 2.43 7.21 1.24
C MET A 47 3.25 7.23 2.53
N ASN A 48 2.95 8.17 3.44
CA ASN A 48 3.68 8.33 4.70
C ASN A 48 3.19 7.40 5.83
N ALA A 49 2.05 6.73 5.66
CA ALA A 49 1.44 5.90 6.69
C ALA A 49 1.98 4.46 6.71
N ASN A 50 2.94 4.11 5.84
CA ASN A 50 3.47 2.75 5.71
C ASN A 50 2.35 1.72 5.48
N THR A 51 1.57 1.91 4.41
CA THR A 51 0.46 1.03 4.03
C THR A 51 0.99 -0.18 3.25
N ALA A 52 0.79 -1.39 3.78
CA ALA A 52 1.26 -2.62 3.16
C ALA A 52 0.33 -3.15 2.08
N SER A 53 -0.98 -3.17 2.36
CA SER A 53 -2.01 -3.62 1.41
C SER A 53 -3.33 -2.90 1.65
N ILE A 54 -4.15 -2.86 0.62
CA ILE A 54 -5.50 -2.33 0.64
C ILE A 54 -6.39 -3.39 0.02
N GLU A 55 -7.38 -3.85 0.79
CA GLU A 55 -8.38 -4.81 0.35
C GLU A 55 -9.72 -4.10 0.17
N VAL A 56 -10.50 -4.55 -0.80
CA VAL A 56 -11.85 -4.03 -1.07
C VAL A 56 -12.83 -5.19 -1.02
N GLU A 57 -13.79 -5.11 -0.13
CA GLU A 57 -14.89 -6.07 -0.01
C GLU A 57 -16.18 -5.36 -0.43
N ARG A 58 -16.96 -6.00 -1.29
CA ARG A 58 -18.25 -5.46 -1.72
C ARG A 58 -19.36 -6.45 -1.37
N ALA A 59 -20.40 -5.93 -0.78
CA ALA A 59 -21.61 -6.69 -0.47
C ALA A 59 -22.83 -5.80 -0.71
N ALA A 60 -23.68 -6.20 -1.62
CA ALA A 60 -24.85 -5.41 -2.06
C ALA A 60 -24.40 -3.97 -2.44
N ASN A 61 -24.96 -2.95 -1.79
CA ASN A 61 -24.69 -1.54 -2.07
C ASN A 61 -23.57 -0.94 -1.18
N LYS A 62 -22.77 -1.78 -0.51
CA LYS A 62 -21.72 -1.33 0.40
C LYS A 62 -20.35 -1.74 -0.13
N ALA A 63 -19.38 -0.82 -0.03
CA ALA A 63 -17.98 -1.07 -0.33
C ALA A 63 -17.15 -0.84 0.93
N LYS A 64 -16.55 -1.91 1.47
CA LYS A 64 -15.65 -1.84 2.62
C LYS A 64 -14.21 -1.83 2.14
N VAL A 65 -13.48 -0.77 2.45
CA VAL A 65 -12.06 -0.63 2.14
C VAL A 65 -11.25 -0.89 3.41
N ILE A 66 -10.46 -1.96 3.42
CA ILE A 66 -9.64 -2.36 4.55
C ILE A 66 -8.19 -1.95 4.25
N VAL A 67 -7.64 -1.08 5.09
CA VAL A 67 -6.28 -0.56 4.97
C VAL A 67 -5.38 -1.20 6.00
N TYR A 68 -4.43 -2.03 5.53
CA TYR A 68 -3.42 -2.64 6.40
C TYR A 68 -2.20 -1.70 6.50
N THR A 69 -1.95 -1.18 7.69
CA THR A 69 -0.89 -0.21 7.93
C THR A 69 -0.06 -0.54 9.17
N ALA A 70 1.21 -0.12 9.18
CA ALA A 70 2.05 -0.19 10.37
C ALA A 70 1.83 1.01 11.32
N ARG A 71 1.15 2.06 10.85
CA ARG A 71 0.92 3.30 11.62
C ARG A 71 -0.55 3.73 11.56
N PRO A 72 -1.45 2.99 12.24
CA PRO A 72 -2.89 3.27 12.18
C PRO A 72 -3.25 4.69 12.63
N GLY A 73 -2.54 5.24 13.60
CA GLY A 73 -2.77 6.59 14.08
C GLY A 73 -2.61 7.69 13.01
N MET A 74 -1.72 7.47 12.02
CA MET A 74 -1.56 8.42 10.90
C MET A 74 -2.73 8.36 9.92
N VAL A 75 -3.33 7.19 9.75
CA VAL A 75 -4.50 6.99 8.88
C VAL A 75 -5.77 7.54 9.54
N ILE A 76 -5.94 7.26 10.83
CA ILE A 76 -7.11 7.71 11.60
C ILE A 76 -7.09 9.23 11.78
N GLY A 77 -5.90 9.80 12.03
CA GLY A 77 -5.72 11.22 12.28
C GLY A 77 -6.30 11.69 13.62
N LYS A 78 -6.16 12.98 13.92
CA LYS A 78 -6.70 13.57 15.14
C LYS A 78 -8.23 13.55 15.13
N GLY A 79 -8.84 12.88 16.11
CA GLY A 79 -10.30 12.81 16.25
C GLY A 79 -11.03 12.13 15.09
N GLY A 80 -10.36 11.26 14.31
CA GLY A 80 -10.98 10.56 13.19
C GLY A 80 -11.02 11.33 11.86
N LYS A 81 -10.54 12.56 11.81
CA LYS A 81 -10.55 13.41 10.59
C LYS A 81 -9.87 12.74 9.39
N GLY A 82 -8.81 11.94 9.61
CA GLY A 82 -8.13 11.23 8.54
C GLY A 82 -9.05 10.23 7.83
N ILE A 83 -9.90 9.52 8.56
CA ILE A 83 -10.88 8.58 7.99
C ILE A 83 -11.98 9.35 7.24
N GLU A 84 -12.44 10.49 7.77
CA GLU A 84 -13.43 11.33 7.08
C GLU A 84 -12.88 11.86 5.75
N ILE A 85 -11.63 12.33 5.73
CA ILE A 85 -10.96 12.76 4.49
C ILE A 85 -10.81 11.58 3.52
N LEU A 86 -10.45 10.41 4.01
CA LEU A 86 -10.39 9.22 3.17
C LEU A 86 -11.76 8.86 2.58
N LYS A 87 -12.84 9.02 3.33
CA LYS A 87 -14.20 8.73 2.86
C LYS A 87 -14.69 9.79 1.88
N SER A 88 -14.75 11.05 2.33
CA SER A 88 -15.40 12.16 1.60
C SER A 88 -14.45 13.05 0.80
N GLY A 89 -13.14 12.99 1.10
CA GLY A 89 -12.14 13.86 0.49
C GLY A 89 -11.94 15.19 1.22
N ASN A 90 -10.95 15.95 0.76
CA ASN A 90 -10.64 17.30 1.24
C ASN A 90 -10.55 18.31 0.10
N VAL A 91 -11.19 18.05 -1.03
CA VAL A 91 -11.22 18.96 -2.18
C VAL A 91 -11.91 20.26 -1.77
N GLY A 92 -11.20 21.38 -1.88
CA GLY A 92 -11.71 22.69 -1.48
C GLY A 92 -11.56 23.04 0.02
N THR A 93 -11.20 22.08 0.88
CA THR A 93 -10.96 22.29 2.31
C THR A 93 -9.52 22.03 2.74
N ALA A 94 -8.69 21.53 1.82
CA ALA A 94 -7.28 21.26 2.08
C ALA A 94 -6.54 22.54 2.43
N ALA A 95 -5.80 22.54 3.55
CA ALA A 95 -4.94 23.65 3.92
C ALA A 95 -3.75 23.75 2.96
N LYS A 96 -3.12 24.94 2.91
CA LYS A 96 -1.96 25.17 2.02
C LYS A 96 -0.83 24.20 2.37
N GLY A 97 -0.50 23.31 1.42
CA GLY A 97 0.52 22.27 1.60
C GLY A 97 -0.02 20.87 1.95
N GLU A 98 -1.32 20.71 2.14
CA GLU A 98 -1.94 19.39 2.28
C GLU A 98 -2.18 18.75 0.89
N THR A 99 -2.05 17.43 0.84
CA THR A 99 -2.36 16.66 -0.37
C THR A 99 -3.87 16.65 -0.59
N VAL A 100 -4.29 17.17 -1.74
CA VAL A 100 -5.70 17.13 -2.13
C VAL A 100 -6.10 15.69 -2.48
N PHE A 101 -7.17 15.21 -1.87
CA PHE A 101 -7.71 13.87 -2.11
C PHE A 101 -9.22 13.95 -2.38
N PRO A 102 -9.70 13.34 -3.47
CA PRO A 102 -11.11 13.45 -3.85
C PRO A 102 -12.07 12.61 -2.97
N GLY A 103 -11.51 11.74 -2.12
CA GLY A 103 -12.28 10.81 -1.31
C GLY A 103 -12.62 9.51 -2.05
N VAL A 104 -12.70 8.42 -1.29
CA VAL A 104 -13.05 7.11 -1.86
C VAL A 104 -14.48 7.09 -2.39
N GLN A 105 -15.39 7.84 -1.76
CA GLN A 105 -16.80 7.93 -2.17
C GLN A 105 -16.97 8.49 -3.60
N SER A 106 -16.02 9.30 -4.10
CA SER A 106 -16.08 9.85 -5.46
C SER A 106 -15.81 8.81 -6.57
N PHE A 107 -15.24 7.67 -6.22
CA PHE A 107 -14.90 6.62 -7.17
C PHE A 107 -15.96 5.53 -7.31
N THR A 108 -16.94 5.48 -6.41
CA THR A 108 -17.98 4.44 -6.39
C THR A 108 -19.33 4.99 -5.99
N ASP A 109 -20.39 4.42 -6.59
CA ASP A 109 -21.77 4.74 -6.26
C ASP A 109 -22.23 4.07 -4.94
N ASN A 110 -21.48 3.06 -4.46
CA ASN A 110 -21.78 2.32 -3.25
C ASN A 110 -21.42 3.11 -1.99
N GLU A 111 -22.11 2.86 -0.88
CA GLU A 111 -21.75 3.43 0.42
C GLU A 111 -20.39 2.90 0.89
N VAL A 112 -19.45 3.81 1.19
CA VAL A 112 -18.07 3.46 1.56
C VAL A 112 -17.91 3.36 3.07
N PHE A 113 -17.32 2.25 3.51
CA PHE A 113 -16.84 2.04 4.87
C PHE A 113 -15.33 1.84 4.85
N ILE A 114 -14.61 2.49 5.75
CA ILE A 114 -13.16 2.38 5.86
C ILE A 114 -12.83 1.69 7.18
N ASP A 115 -12.06 0.61 7.08
CA ASP A 115 -11.54 -0.14 8.22
C ASP A 115 -10.00 -0.07 8.22
N VAL A 116 -9.39 0.17 9.37
CA VAL A 116 -7.94 0.31 9.49
C VAL A 116 -7.42 -0.82 10.38
N GLN A 117 -6.59 -1.67 9.81
CA GLN A 117 -6.00 -2.80 10.50
C GLN A 117 -4.50 -2.61 10.71
N GLU A 118 -4.04 -2.85 11.93
CA GLU A 118 -2.63 -2.73 12.28
C GLU A 118 -1.84 -3.98 11.89
N ILE A 119 -0.67 -3.76 11.32
CA ILE A 119 0.33 -4.79 11.08
C ILE A 119 1.34 -4.78 12.23
N ARG A 120 1.21 -5.74 13.14
CA ARG A 120 2.06 -5.83 14.34
C ARG A 120 3.56 -5.99 14.05
N LYS A 121 3.93 -6.66 12.94
CA LYS A 121 5.33 -6.93 12.54
C LYS A 121 5.61 -6.31 11.17
N ALA A 122 5.73 -4.99 11.13
CA ALA A 122 6.01 -4.24 9.91
C ALA A 122 7.33 -4.68 9.22
N GLU A 123 8.31 -5.07 10.02
CA GLU A 123 9.65 -5.48 9.56
C GLU A 123 9.67 -6.82 8.81
N THR A 124 8.61 -7.61 8.92
CA THR A 124 8.44 -8.86 8.17
C THR A 124 7.52 -8.70 6.96
N ALA A 125 6.84 -7.58 6.83
CA ALA A 125 5.98 -7.28 5.69
C ALA A 125 6.84 -6.86 4.48
N ALA A 126 6.89 -7.68 3.44
CA ALA A 126 7.79 -7.48 2.29
C ALA A 126 7.60 -6.13 1.59
N GLN A 127 6.34 -5.67 1.46
CA GLN A 127 6.01 -4.38 0.86
C GLN A 127 6.60 -3.21 1.66
N LEU A 128 6.44 -3.23 2.98
CA LEU A 128 6.94 -2.17 3.86
C LEU A 128 8.46 -2.14 3.91
N VAL A 129 9.10 -3.30 3.89
CA VAL A 129 10.57 -3.41 3.81
C VAL A 129 11.09 -2.83 2.49
N ALA A 130 10.41 -3.12 1.37
CA ALA A 130 10.79 -2.60 0.06
C ALA A 130 10.65 -1.07 0.00
N GLU A 131 9.55 -0.52 0.48
CA GLU A 131 9.30 0.92 0.53
C GLU A 131 10.31 1.64 1.44
N ASN A 132 10.66 1.04 2.59
CA ASN A 132 11.67 1.58 3.49
C ASN A 132 13.05 1.64 2.81
N ILE A 133 13.43 0.60 2.05
CA ILE A 133 14.69 0.61 1.29
C ILE A 133 14.63 1.71 0.22
N ALA A 134 13.54 1.84 -0.53
CA ALA A 134 13.36 2.86 -1.54
C ALA A 134 13.53 4.26 -0.95
N THR A 135 12.85 4.58 0.14
CA THR A 135 12.97 5.86 0.84
C THR A 135 14.40 6.14 1.34
N GLN A 136 15.13 5.11 1.80
CA GLN A 136 16.53 5.28 2.18
C GLN A 136 17.43 5.59 0.97
N LEU A 137 17.16 4.99 -0.20
CA LEU A 137 17.87 5.28 -1.43
C LEU A 137 17.60 6.70 -1.93
N GLU A 138 16.36 7.18 -1.86
CA GLU A 138 15.99 8.57 -2.16
C GLU A 138 16.74 9.56 -1.28
N ARG A 139 16.90 9.23 0.00
CA ARG A 139 17.71 9.99 0.97
C ARG A 139 19.23 9.82 0.78
N ARG A 140 19.65 9.22 -0.34
CA ARG A 140 21.06 9.01 -0.70
C ARG A 140 21.87 8.14 0.27
N VAL A 141 21.22 7.27 1.03
CA VAL A 141 21.89 6.25 1.83
C VAL A 141 22.52 5.22 0.89
N ALA A 142 23.76 4.79 1.18
CA ALA A 142 24.43 3.77 0.37
C ALA A 142 23.59 2.48 0.32
N PHE A 143 23.29 2.02 -0.90
CA PHE A 143 22.38 0.89 -1.15
C PHE A 143 22.80 -0.38 -0.40
N ARG A 144 24.13 -0.67 -0.32
CA ARG A 144 24.65 -1.82 0.42
C ARG A 144 24.32 -1.76 1.92
N ARG A 145 24.38 -0.55 2.52
CA ARG A 145 24.04 -0.32 3.93
C ARG A 145 22.55 -0.46 4.16
N ALA A 146 21.71 0.10 3.28
CA ALA A 146 20.26 0.00 3.36
C ALA A 146 19.79 -1.46 3.29
N MET A 147 20.30 -2.23 2.29
CA MET A 147 19.99 -3.65 2.14
C MET A 147 20.43 -4.49 3.34
N LYS A 148 21.68 -4.31 3.83
CA LYS A 148 22.19 -5.05 4.97
C LYS A 148 21.40 -4.77 6.25
N LYS A 149 21.03 -3.50 6.48
CA LYS A 149 20.19 -3.09 7.61
C LYS A 149 18.81 -3.74 7.53
N ALA A 150 18.14 -3.69 6.37
CA ALA A 150 16.83 -4.30 6.18
C ALA A 150 16.87 -5.82 6.43
N LEU A 151 17.89 -6.50 5.93
CA LEU A 151 18.09 -7.94 6.14
C LEU A 151 18.27 -8.27 7.62
N SER A 152 19.17 -7.58 8.32
CA SER A 152 19.42 -7.83 9.74
C SER A 152 18.21 -7.55 10.61
N THR A 153 17.44 -6.49 10.28
CA THR A 153 16.21 -6.14 11.00
C THR A 153 15.14 -7.20 10.81
N ALA A 154 14.84 -7.60 9.58
CA ALA A 154 13.82 -8.62 9.31
C ALA A 154 14.14 -9.97 10.02
N MET A 155 15.41 -10.38 10.02
CA MET A 155 15.83 -11.60 10.72
C MET A 155 15.65 -11.49 12.24
N LYS A 156 15.94 -10.34 12.85
CA LYS A 156 15.71 -10.08 14.27
C LYS A 156 14.23 -10.19 14.66
N PHE A 157 13.32 -9.76 13.77
CA PHE A 157 11.87 -9.85 14.00
C PHE A 157 11.25 -11.21 13.64
N GLY A 158 12.10 -12.22 13.41
CA GLY A 158 11.69 -13.61 13.26
C GLY A 158 11.31 -14.02 11.84
N ALA A 159 11.79 -13.32 10.82
CA ALA A 159 11.69 -13.81 9.46
C ALA A 159 12.53 -15.08 9.27
N LYS A 160 11.96 -16.12 8.65
CA LYS A 160 12.69 -17.39 8.37
C LYS A 160 13.78 -17.22 7.32
N GLY A 161 13.70 -16.18 6.51
CA GLY A 161 14.66 -15.82 5.49
C GLY A 161 14.18 -14.59 4.72
N ILE A 162 15.12 -13.85 4.14
CA ILE A 162 14.84 -12.68 3.34
C ILE A 162 15.79 -12.61 2.15
N ARG A 163 15.26 -12.23 0.99
CA ARG A 163 16.04 -11.91 -0.20
C ARG A 163 15.69 -10.51 -0.67
N VAL A 164 16.69 -9.62 -0.68
CA VAL A 164 16.55 -8.25 -1.17
C VAL A 164 17.32 -8.12 -2.49
N ARG A 165 16.70 -7.50 -3.48
CA ARG A 165 17.32 -7.20 -4.76
C ARG A 165 17.06 -5.74 -5.12
N CYS A 166 18.13 -4.97 -5.33
CA CYS A 166 18.09 -3.63 -5.88
C CYS A 166 18.77 -3.63 -7.25
N SER A 167 18.20 -2.93 -8.22
CA SER A 167 18.75 -2.79 -9.56
C SER A 167 18.68 -1.34 -10.02
N GLY A 168 19.51 -0.97 -10.99
CA GLY A 168 19.57 0.39 -11.51
C GLY A 168 20.99 0.97 -11.43
N ARG A 169 21.14 2.26 -11.66
CA ARG A 169 22.43 2.99 -11.61
C ARG A 169 22.78 3.37 -10.16
N LEU A 170 22.94 2.38 -9.29
CA LEU A 170 23.24 2.56 -7.88
C LEU A 170 24.77 2.77 -7.69
N GLY A 171 25.16 3.92 -7.13
CA GLY A 171 26.57 4.25 -6.89
C GLY A 171 27.38 4.57 -8.14
N GLY A 172 26.73 4.82 -9.28
CA GLY A 172 27.37 5.23 -10.51
C GLY A 172 28.06 6.58 -10.35
N ARG A 173 29.37 6.63 -10.60
CA ARG A 173 30.12 7.87 -10.77
C ARG A 173 29.43 8.68 -11.86
N ARG A 174 29.05 9.94 -11.60
CA ARG A 174 28.73 10.87 -12.68
C ARG A 174 29.97 10.86 -13.59
N ARG A 175 29.84 10.36 -14.81
CA ARG A 175 30.85 10.68 -15.83
C ARG A 175 30.76 12.19 -15.93
N GLY A 176 31.84 12.85 -15.55
CA GLY A 176 31.94 14.30 -15.61
C GLY A 176 31.56 14.79 -17.00
N ALA A 177 30.90 15.92 -17.01
CA ALA A 177 30.81 16.74 -18.20
C ALA A 177 32.21 17.10 -18.69
#